data_bb14a34c9b577d9cc7eecdf9cae234d0
#
_entry.id   bb14a34c9b577d9cc7eecdf9cae234d0
#
_cell.length_a   1.000
_cell.length_b   1.000
_cell.length_c   1.000
_cell.angle_alpha   90.00
_cell.angle_beta   90.00
_cell.angle_gamma   90.00
#
_symmetry.space_group_name_H-M   'P 1'
#
loop_
_entity.id
_entity.type
_entity.pdbx_description
1 polymer ?
#
loop_
_entity_poly.entity_id
_entity_poly.type
_entity_poly.pdbx_seq_one_letter_code
_entity_poly.pdbx_strand_id
1 'polypeptide(L)'
;MQTMYKNMKTALSITLTSIIVAQSSSVFADHGSLGFGIGTASPIITQPGVTLPANMWATGIITQFSSFDGASDQKLLDLKNNAVDEPHGDVHSVNTYVQPSLFAAYGITDDFTLGLKVPYVFRSGIRSPAEVDEGPATSVDKMGNPSGFGDVSVFGQYRFYHSADNLNHAAVTIGLKTPTGRTNVQTSQGGPFETHHQPGSGAWSPSAGLSFTRVMGSFSFDTNALYTVATKGAQDTDLGDNFGYNFALSYAFGAPARNAFFSASNNAPWTAVLELNGEWQGLQKTAGLKDPNSGGHTIFISPGVRYSGHKHWNTALSIGAPILKDFNGYQTPPDYRITWRFVVAF
;
A
#
# COMPACT_ATOMS: atom_id res chain seq x y z
N MET A 1 58.37 17.35 33.83
CA MET A 1 57.31 17.91 32.99
C MET A 1 57.29 17.16 31.66
N GLN A 2 57.19 15.86 31.76
CA GLN A 2 57.08 14.90 30.66
C GLN A 2 56.32 13.71 31.19
N THR A 3 54.99 13.82 31.24
CA THR A 3 54.14 12.64 31.55
C THR A 3 52.68 13.01 31.45
N MET A 4 52.24 13.48 30.26
CA MET A 4 50.79 13.66 29.98
C MET A 4 50.49 13.75 28.49
N TYR A 5 51.05 12.85 27.67
CA TYR A 5 50.67 12.71 26.25
C TYR A 5 50.77 11.25 25.80
N LYS A 6 50.27 10.37 26.64
CA LYS A 6 50.11 8.94 26.25
C LYS A 6 48.79 8.47 26.80
N ASN A 7 47.85 8.25 25.99
CA ASN A 7 46.59 7.50 26.16
C ASN A 7 45.36 8.29 25.63
N MET A 8 45.35 8.50 24.35
CA MET A 8 44.05 8.72 23.62
C MET A 8 44.16 8.15 22.22
N LYS A 9 44.45 6.86 22.14
CA LYS A 9 44.20 6.00 20.98
C LYS A 9 43.46 4.76 21.47
N THR A 10 42.27 4.96 22.02
CA THR A 10 41.35 3.86 22.18
C THR A 10 40.59 3.72 20.89
N ALA A 11 40.97 2.71 20.15
CA ALA A 11 40.37 2.28 18.92
C ALA A 11 38.88 2.06 19.14
N LEU A 12 38.05 2.74 18.34
CA LEU A 12 36.66 2.41 18.13
C LEU A 12 36.63 1.17 17.21
N SER A 13 36.80 0.01 17.82
CA SER A 13 36.54 -1.27 17.16
C SER A 13 35.01 -1.40 17.00
N ILE A 14 34.53 -1.01 15.86
CA ILE A 14 33.18 -1.38 15.43
C ILE A 14 33.23 -2.87 15.10
N THR A 15 32.84 -3.69 16.05
CA THR A 15 32.58 -5.10 15.84
C THR A 15 31.33 -5.20 14.97
N LEU A 16 31.52 -5.40 13.66
CA LEU A 16 30.46 -5.79 12.74
C LEU A 16 30.04 -7.21 13.14
N THR A 17 29.08 -7.30 14.06
CA THR A 17 28.39 -8.55 14.32
C THR A 17 27.58 -8.87 13.07
N SER A 18 28.05 -9.81 12.28
CA SER A 18 27.32 -10.39 11.17
C SER A 18 26.10 -11.10 11.75
N ILE A 19 24.97 -10.38 11.79
CA ILE A 19 23.67 -11.00 12.02
C ILE A 19 23.39 -11.77 10.73
N ILE A 20 23.57 -13.08 10.79
CA ILE A 20 23.02 -13.99 9.80
C ILE A 20 21.51 -13.89 10.01
N VAL A 21 20.89 -13.00 9.24
CA VAL A 21 19.45 -12.98 9.11
C VAL A 21 19.08 -14.24 8.34
N ALA A 22 18.55 -15.22 9.08
CA ALA A 22 17.85 -16.32 8.46
C ALA A 22 16.80 -15.71 7.53
N GLN A 23 16.94 -15.97 6.25
CA GLN A 23 15.97 -15.52 5.25
C GLN A 23 14.68 -16.31 5.45
N SER A 24 13.82 -15.82 6.32
CA SER A 24 12.43 -16.23 6.36
C SER A 24 11.75 -15.62 5.14
N SER A 25 11.36 -16.45 4.21
CA SER A 25 10.60 -16.06 3.01
C SER A 25 9.16 -15.76 3.41
N SER A 26 8.65 -14.67 2.97
CA SER A 26 7.51 -14.02 3.59
C SER A 26 6.49 -13.57 2.54
N VAL A 27 5.18 -13.71 2.80
CA VAL A 27 4.06 -13.30 1.95
C VAL A 27 3.38 -12.04 2.46
N PHE A 28 2.93 -11.26 1.55
CA PHE A 28 2.04 -10.14 1.72
C PHE A 28 0.62 -10.57 2.02
N ALA A 29 0.03 -9.85 2.95
CA ALA A 29 -1.39 -9.62 2.85
C ALA A 29 -1.66 -8.81 1.57
N ASP A 30 -2.40 -9.39 0.71
CA ASP A 30 -2.71 -9.03 -0.66
C ASP A 30 -3.64 -7.80 -0.75
N HIS A 31 -3.36 -6.76 0.04
CA HIS A 31 -4.17 -5.54 0.08
C HIS A 31 -3.39 -4.40 -0.56
N GLY A 32 -3.90 -3.96 -1.70
CA GLY A 32 -3.41 -2.74 -2.31
C GLY A 32 -3.42 -1.59 -1.30
N SER A 33 -2.33 -0.80 -1.30
CA SER A 33 -2.20 0.38 -0.45
C SER A 33 -3.52 1.15 -0.34
N LEU A 34 -4.03 1.31 0.88
CA LEU A 34 -5.25 2.05 1.17
C LEU A 34 -5.05 3.57 1.11
N GLY A 35 -3.90 4.04 0.59
CA GLY A 35 -3.69 5.45 0.35
C GLY A 35 -4.82 6.00 -0.48
N PHE A 36 -5.66 6.83 0.12
CA PHE A 36 -6.69 7.59 -0.59
C PHE A 36 -6.01 8.73 -1.37
N GLY A 37 -5.05 8.37 -2.23
CA GLY A 37 -4.31 9.33 -3.03
C GLY A 37 -5.22 10.08 -3.99
N ILE A 38 -6.08 10.93 -3.45
CA ILE A 38 -6.83 11.90 -4.26
C ILE A 38 -5.86 13.00 -4.59
N GLY A 39 -5.16 12.73 -5.61
CA GLY A 39 -4.06 13.55 -5.89
C GLY A 39 -4.36 14.72 -6.77
N THR A 40 -4.59 15.78 -6.15
CA THR A 40 -4.42 17.11 -6.76
C THR A 40 -3.04 17.68 -6.48
N ALA A 41 -2.36 17.15 -5.44
CA ALA A 41 -1.02 17.59 -5.06
C ALA A 41 0.10 16.79 -5.74
N SER A 42 1.33 17.16 -5.43
CA SER A 42 2.55 16.63 -6.02
C SER A 42 2.78 15.14 -5.87
N PRO A 43 2.45 14.47 -4.74
CA PRO A 43 2.72 13.06 -4.55
C PRO A 43 1.91 12.14 -5.48
N ILE A 44 2.33 10.88 -5.60
CA ILE A 44 1.65 9.86 -6.41
C ILE A 44 0.84 8.90 -5.53
N ILE A 45 1.45 8.39 -4.47
CA ILE A 45 0.85 7.45 -3.51
C ILE A 45 0.52 8.16 -2.19
N THR A 46 1.44 9.01 -1.72
CA THR A 46 1.32 9.76 -0.46
C THR A 46 0.11 10.69 -0.49
N GLN A 47 -0.68 10.69 0.56
CA GLN A 47 -1.81 11.61 0.71
C GLN A 47 -1.32 12.95 1.28
N PRO A 48 -1.56 14.08 0.58
CA PRO A 48 -1.14 15.39 1.05
C PRO A 48 -2.06 15.94 2.15
N GLY A 49 -1.56 16.91 2.92
CA GLY A 49 -2.33 17.67 3.91
C GLY A 49 -3.25 18.74 3.33
N VAL A 50 -3.49 18.70 2.02
CA VAL A 50 -4.26 19.70 1.29
C VAL A 50 -5.57 19.12 0.80
N THR A 51 -6.63 19.92 0.87
CA THR A 51 -8.00 19.61 0.46
C THR A 51 -8.32 20.17 -0.92
N LEU A 52 -9.36 19.68 -1.56
CA LEU A 52 -9.93 20.29 -2.77
C LEU A 52 -10.57 21.64 -2.40
N PRO A 53 -10.42 22.68 -3.23
CA PRO A 53 -11.19 23.91 -3.10
C PRO A 53 -12.69 23.67 -3.10
N ALA A 54 -13.44 24.58 -2.45
CA ALA A 54 -14.89 24.51 -2.43
C ALA A 54 -15.48 24.44 -3.83
N ASN A 55 -16.50 23.59 -4.00
CA ASN A 55 -17.24 23.36 -5.24
C ASN A 55 -16.40 22.72 -6.38
N MET A 56 -15.20 22.23 -6.11
CA MET A 56 -14.37 21.54 -7.08
C MET A 56 -14.59 20.04 -7.01
N TRP A 57 -14.72 19.43 -8.18
CA TRP A 57 -14.68 17.98 -8.35
C TRP A 57 -13.31 17.51 -8.80
N ALA A 58 -12.87 16.37 -8.31
CA ALA A 58 -11.77 15.61 -8.87
C ALA A 58 -12.22 14.17 -9.09
N THR A 59 -11.96 13.63 -10.28
CA THR A 59 -12.27 12.24 -10.60
C THR A 59 -11.15 11.64 -11.41
N GLY A 60 -11.06 10.32 -11.43
CA GLY A 60 -10.03 9.67 -12.21
C GLY A 60 -9.92 8.19 -11.92
N ILE A 61 -8.80 7.65 -12.39
CA ILE A 61 -8.41 6.26 -12.18
C ILE A 61 -7.02 6.20 -11.56
N ILE A 62 -6.86 5.31 -10.58
CA ILE A 62 -5.57 4.90 -10.07
C ILE A 62 -5.44 3.39 -10.26
N THR A 63 -4.34 2.94 -10.84
CA THR A 63 -4.08 1.51 -11.04
C THR A 63 -2.80 1.14 -10.34
N GLN A 64 -2.88 0.18 -9.47
CA GLN A 64 -1.72 -0.47 -8.86
C GLN A 64 -1.52 -1.83 -9.51
N PHE A 65 -0.32 -2.09 -9.96
CA PHE A 65 0.17 -3.40 -10.37
C PHE A 65 1.26 -3.83 -9.40
N SER A 66 1.20 -5.05 -8.87
CA SER A 66 2.25 -5.64 -8.07
C SER A 66 2.65 -6.98 -8.66
N SER A 67 3.94 -7.19 -8.83
CA SER A 67 4.56 -8.47 -9.16
C SER A 67 5.10 -9.07 -7.88
N PHE A 68 4.99 -10.40 -7.76
CA PHE A 68 5.46 -11.14 -6.61
C PHE A 68 6.50 -12.18 -7.03
N ASP A 69 7.47 -12.42 -6.16
CA ASP A 69 8.48 -13.46 -6.33
C ASP A 69 7.88 -14.83 -5.91
N GLY A 70 7.13 -15.42 -6.83
CA GLY A 70 6.38 -16.65 -6.58
C GLY A 70 7.30 -17.84 -6.30
N ALA A 71 6.94 -18.67 -5.30
CA ALA A 71 7.66 -19.89 -5.00
C ALA A 71 7.58 -20.91 -6.12
N SER A 72 8.63 -21.72 -6.29
CA SER A 72 8.57 -22.92 -7.13
C SER A 72 7.65 -23.98 -6.51
N ASP A 73 7.11 -24.88 -7.33
CA ASP A 73 6.27 -25.97 -6.86
C ASP A 73 6.99 -26.83 -5.82
N GLN A 74 8.27 -27.13 -6.04
CA GLN A 74 9.07 -27.88 -5.07
C GLN A 74 9.17 -27.16 -3.72
N LYS A 75 9.38 -25.83 -3.73
CA LYS A 75 9.44 -25.05 -2.48
C LYS A 75 8.10 -25.03 -1.74
N LEU A 76 6.98 -24.96 -2.47
CA LEU A 76 5.64 -25.04 -1.87
C LEU A 76 5.42 -26.42 -1.20
N LEU A 77 5.81 -27.50 -1.86
CA LEU A 77 5.73 -28.85 -1.30
C LEU A 77 6.64 -29.03 -0.07
N ASP A 78 7.87 -28.52 -0.14
CA ASP A 78 8.81 -28.59 0.98
C ASP A 78 8.28 -27.83 2.21
N LEU A 79 7.69 -26.67 2.00
CA LEU A 79 7.07 -25.87 3.07
C LEU A 79 5.87 -26.58 3.71
N LYS A 80 4.97 -27.13 2.90
CA LYS A 80 3.79 -27.86 3.40
C LYS A 80 4.19 -29.12 4.17
N ASN A 81 5.12 -29.89 3.63
CA ASN A 81 5.51 -31.18 4.17
C ASN A 81 6.43 -31.09 5.40
N ASN A 82 7.15 -29.97 5.57
CA ASN A 82 8.02 -29.73 6.71
C ASN A 82 7.35 -28.93 7.85
N ALA A 83 6.12 -28.45 7.66
CA ALA A 83 5.34 -27.76 8.69
C ALA A 83 4.78 -28.79 9.71
N VAL A 84 5.64 -29.41 10.49
CA VAL A 84 5.32 -30.56 11.36
C VAL A 84 4.42 -30.18 12.56
N ASP A 85 4.36 -28.89 12.93
CA ASP A 85 3.69 -28.44 14.16
C ASP A 85 2.60 -27.38 13.97
N GLU A 86 2.24 -27.00 12.71
CA GLU A 86 1.24 -25.97 12.47
C GLU A 86 0.12 -26.46 11.54
N PRO A 87 -0.96 -27.04 12.12
CA PRO A 87 -2.06 -27.62 11.34
C PRO A 87 -2.86 -26.62 10.50
N HIS A 88 -2.58 -25.33 10.58
CA HIS A 88 -3.35 -24.26 9.92
C HIS A 88 -2.50 -23.30 9.07
N GLY A 89 -1.21 -23.60 8.85
CA GLY A 89 -0.36 -22.78 7.98
C GLY A 89 -0.73 -22.99 6.51
N ASP A 90 -1.54 -22.10 5.95
CA ASP A 90 -1.83 -22.13 4.52
C ASP A 90 -0.60 -21.66 3.74
N VAL A 91 -0.13 -22.53 2.83
CA VAL A 91 1.05 -22.27 1.99
C VAL A 91 0.57 -22.09 0.56
N HIS A 92 0.65 -20.86 0.07
CA HIS A 92 0.29 -20.56 -1.32
C HIS A 92 1.29 -19.60 -1.97
N SER A 93 1.21 -19.47 -3.27
CA SER A 93 1.98 -18.54 -4.07
C SER A 93 1.06 -17.75 -4.99
N VAL A 94 1.36 -16.47 -5.17
CA VAL A 94 0.65 -15.54 -6.06
C VAL A 94 1.66 -14.94 -7.03
N ASN A 95 1.30 -14.76 -8.30
CA ASN A 95 2.21 -14.14 -9.29
C ASN A 95 1.99 -12.63 -9.41
N THR A 96 0.74 -12.19 -9.58
CA THR A 96 0.45 -10.76 -9.77
C THR A 96 -0.85 -10.34 -9.09
N TYR A 97 -0.87 -9.07 -8.71
CA TYR A 97 -2.04 -8.35 -8.24
C TYR A 97 -2.20 -7.07 -9.04
N VAL A 98 -3.41 -6.82 -9.58
CA VAL A 98 -3.74 -5.60 -10.32
C VAL A 98 -5.02 -5.02 -9.76
N GLN A 99 -4.99 -3.73 -9.41
CA GLN A 99 -6.14 -3.03 -8.84
C GLN A 99 -6.36 -1.68 -9.54
N PRO A 100 -7.07 -1.62 -10.67
CA PRO A 100 -7.66 -0.37 -11.14
C PRO A 100 -8.75 0.07 -10.17
N SER A 101 -8.77 1.35 -9.84
CA SER A 101 -9.77 1.95 -8.96
C SER A 101 -10.26 3.25 -9.56
N LEU A 102 -11.55 3.39 -9.73
CA LEU A 102 -12.20 4.67 -10.01
C LEU A 102 -12.34 5.45 -8.70
N PHE A 103 -12.15 6.75 -8.76
CA PHE A 103 -12.41 7.61 -7.61
C PHE A 103 -13.11 8.89 -8.04
N ALA A 104 -13.84 9.47 -7.11
CA ALA A 104 -14.41 10.80 -7.20
C ALA A 104 -14.28 11.51 -5.85
N ALA A 105 -14.00 12.80 -5.87
CA ALA A 105 -13.94 13.62 -4.68
C ALA A 105 -14.52 15.01 -4.94
N TYR A 106 -15.08 15.61 -3.91
CA TYR A 106 -15.71 16.93 -3.94
C TYR A 106 -15.27 17.79 -2.77
N GLY A 107 -14.81 18.99 -3.08
CA GLY A 107 -14.55 20.02 -2.08
C GLY A 107 -15.86 20.64 -1.57
N ILE A 108 -16.30 20.26 -0.38
CA ILE A 108 -17.50 20.83 0.26
C ILE A 108 -17.20 22.25 0.73
N THR A 109 -16.03 22.44 1.32
CA THR A 109 -15.43 23.74 1.66
C THR A 109 -13.96 23.71 1.25
N ASP A 110 -13.27 24.85 1.35
CA ASP A 110 -11.82 24.89 1.09
C ASP A 110 -11.02 24.00 2.04
N ASP A 111 -11.61 23.66 3.20
CA ASP A 111 -10.97 22.85 4.23
C ASP A 111 -11.55 21.44 4.38
N PHE A 112 -12.60 21.10 3.63
CA PHE A 112 -13.21 19.77 3.73
C PHE A 112 -13.52 19.15 2.37
N THR A 113 -12.89 17.98 2.13
CA THR A 113 -13.09 17.14 0.94
C THR A 113 -13.78 15.85 1.34
N LEU A 114 -14.83 15.48 0.61
CA LEU A 114 -15.45 14.16 0.66
C LEU A 114 -15.08 13.36 -0.58
N GLY A 115 -14.81 12.07 -0.44
CA GLY A 115 -14.41 11.24 -1.57
C GLY A 115 -14.87 9.79 -1.47
N LEU A 116 -14.86 9.15 -2.63
CA LEU A 116 -15.27 7.77 -2.88
C LEU A 116 -14.22 7.07 -3.76
N LYS A 117 -13.94 5.79 -3.46
CA LYS A 117 -13.07 4.93 -4.28
C LYS A 117 -13.75 3.58 -4.51
N VAL A 118 -13.78 3.15 -5.76
CA VAL A 118 -14.37 1.88 -6.22
C VAL A 118 -13.27 1.05 -6.89
N PRO A 119 -12.71 0.04 -6.23
CA PRO A 119 -11.67 -0.81 -6.81
C PRO A 119 -12.25 -1.98 -7.60
N TYR A 120 -11.52 -2.43 -8.60
CA TYR A 120 -11.68 -3.74 -9.20
C TYR A 120 -10.36 -4.52 -9.05
N VAL A 121 -10.44 -5.76 -8.61
CA VAL A 121 -9.27 -6.57 -8.24
C VAL A 121 -9.10 -7.69 -9.25
N PHE A 122 -7.87 -7.90 -9.68
CA PHE A 122 -7.41 -9.08 -10.42
C PHE A 122 -6.22 -9.68 -9.68
N ARG A 123 -6.27 -10.97 -9.38
CA ARG A 123 -5.12 -11.74 -8.94
C ARG A 123 -4.84 -12.85 -9.94
N SER A 124 -3.59 -13.19 -10.15
CA SER A 124 -3.24 -14.26 -11.07
C SER A 124 -2.18 -15.20 -10.50
N GLY A 125 -2.25 -16.45 -10.97
CA GLY A 125 -1.25 -17.45 -10.68
C GLY A 125 -1.26 -17.92 -9.22
N ILE A 126 -2.43 -18.02 -8.60
CA ILE A 126 -2.54 -18.59 -7.25
C ILE A 126 -2.35 -20.10 -7.35
N ARG A 127 -1.36 -20.61 -6.57
CA ARG A 127 -1.00 -22.02 -6.48
C ARG A 127 -0.84 -22.41 -5.01
N SER A 128 -1.28 -23.61 -4.66
CA SER A 128 -1.17 -24.19 -3.33
C SER A 128 -0.81 -25.67 -3.44
N PRO A 129 -0.06 -26.26 -2.49
CA PRO A 129 0.07 -27.70 -2.42
C PRO A 129 -1.31 -28.37 -2.36
N ALA A 130 -1.47 -29.48 -3.07
CA ALA A 130 -2.71 -30.24 -3.04
C ALA A 130 -3.03 -30.68 -1.61
N GLU A 131 -4.28 -30.59 -1.21
CA GLU A 131 -4.75 -31.18 0.04
C GLU A 131 -4.73 -32.72 -0.10
N VAL A 132 -4.21 -33.38 0.91
CA VAL A 132 -4.17 -34.83 1.01
C VAL A 132 -4.74 -35.26 2.37
N ASP A 133 -5.54 -36.30 2.36
CA ASP A 133 -6.14 -36.82 3.61
C ASP A 133 -5.10 -37.45 4.53
N GLU A 134 -4.05 -38.07 3.95
CA GLU A 134 -2.95 -38.70 4.68
C GLU A 134 -1.63 -38.57 3.90
N GLY A 135 -0.54 -38.35 4.62
CA GLY A 135 0.83 -38.32 4.07
C GLY A 135 1.24 -36.96 3.51
N PRO A 136 2.42 -36.87 2.88
CA PRO A 136 2.96 -35.63 2.32
C PRO A 136 2.24 -35.25 1.02
N ALA A 137 2.07 -33.94 0.80
CA ALA A 137 1.61 -33.41 -0.48
C ALA A 137 2.67 -33.69 -1.57
N THR A 138 2.23 -34.18 -2.74
CA THR A 138 3.13 -34.55 -3.85
C THR A 138 2.91 -33.74 -5.11
N SER A 139 1.88 -32.90 -5.14
CA SER A 139 1.56 -32.02 -6.27
C SER A 139 1.13 -30.64 -5.80
N VAL A 140 1.20 -29.69 -6.72
CA VAL A 140 0.78 -28.29 -6.52
C VAL A 140 -0.39 -27.99 -7.46
N ASP A 141 -1.49 -27.56 -6.89
CA ASP A 141 -2.70 -27.19 -7.62
C ASP A 141 -2.67 -25.74 -8.08
N LYS A 142 -3.19 -25.49 -9.28
CA LYS A 142 -3.48 -24.16 -9.78
C LYS A 142 -4.87 -23.79 -9.31
N MET A 143 -4.94 -22.95 -8.29
CA MET A 143 -6.21 -22.52 -7.67
C MET A 143 -7.05 -21.63 -8.59
N GLY A 144 -6.41 -20.89 -9.51
CA GLY A 144 -7.08 -20.00 -10.46
C GLY A 144 -6.71 -18.53 -10.32
N ASN A 145 -7.55 -17.65 -10.90
CA ASN A 145 -7.31 -16.22 -11.01
C ASN A 145 -8.55 -15.44 -10.54
N PRO A 146 -8.73 -15.20 -9.24
CA PRO A 146 -9.91 -14.50 -8.74
C PRO A 146 -9.94 -13.04 -9.20
N SER A 147 -11.12 -12.59 -9.62
CA SER A 147 -11.35 -11.20 -10.01
C SER A 147 -12.76 -10.73 -9.67
N GLY A 148 -12.92 -9.42 -9.50
CA GLY A 148 -14.21 -8.81 -9.21
C GLY A 148 -14.09 -7.42 -8.59
N PHE A 149 -15.23 -6.78 -8.34
CA PHE A 149 -15.26 -5.55 -7.57
C PHE A 149 -14.79 -5.80 -6.14
N GLY A 150 -13.89 -4.94 -5.68
CA GLY A 150 -13.47 -4.90 -4.29
C GLY A 150 -14.38 -4.01 -3.44
N ASP A 151 -14.02 -3.83 -2.19
CA ASP A 151 -14.80 -3.06 -1.24
C ASP A 151 -14.72 -1.56 -1.53
N VAL A 152 -15.86 -0.91 -1.66
CA VAL A 152 -15.97 0.54 -1.85
C VAL A 152 -15.51 1.24 -0.58
N SER A 153 -14.74 2.31 -0.74
CA SER A 153 -14.28 3.15 0.36
C SER A 153 -14.81 4.57 0.23
N VAL A 154 -15.35 5.10 1.33
CA VAL A 154 -15.76 6.50 1.48
C VAL A 154 -14.82 7.16 2.49
N PHE A 155 -14.44 8.40 2.29
CA PHE A 155 -13.58 9.13 3.23
C PHE A 155 -13.88 10.62 3.22
N GLY A 156 -13.61 11.26 4.35
CA GLY A 156 -13.58 12.68 4.53
C GLY A 156 -12.19 13.14 4.96
N GLN A 157 -11.68 14.19 4.34
CA GLN A 157 -10.43 14.84 4.74
C GLN A 157 -10.74 16.27 5.17
N TYR A 158 -10.33 16.63 6.40
CA TYR A 158 -10.48 17.96 6.96
C TYR A 158 -9.11 18.58 7.23
N ARG A 159 -8.80 19.69 6.53
CA ARG A 159 -7.61 20.49 6.73
C ARG A 159 -7.83 21.41 7.96
N PHE A 160 -7.29 21.02 9.09
CA PHE A 160 -7.44 21.76 10.34
C PHE A 160 -6.38 22.85 10.53
N TYR A 161 -5.35 22.85 9.70
CA TYR A 161 -4.27 23.84 9.77
C TYR A 161 -3.76 24.20 8.38
N HIS A 162 -3.57 25.48 8.13
CA HIS A 162 -2.74 26.04 7.08
C HIS A 162 -2.02 27.28 7.61
N SER A 163 -0.76 27.50 7.17
CA SER A 163 -0.01 28.71 7.51
C SER A 163 -0.53 29.92 6.71
N ALA A 164 -0.30 31.13 7.23
CA ALA A 164 -0.78 32.38 6.60
C ALA A 164 -0.22 32.58 5.17
N ASP A 165 0.94 32.01 4.87
CA ASP A 165 1.57 32.02 3.54
C ASP A 165 1.10 30.86 2.65
N ASN A 166 0.21 29.98 3.15
CA ASN A 166 -0.26 28.77 2.49
C ASN A 166 0.87 27.80 2.04
N LEU A 167 1.98 27.77 2.76
CA LEU A 167 3.09 26.85 2.47
C LEU A 167 3.06 25.60 3.31
N ASN A 168 2.37 25.59 4.46
CA ASN A 168 2.23 24.43 5.33
C ASN A 168 0.75 24.11 5.52
N HIS A 169 0.41 22.81 5.42
CA HIS A 169 -0.94 22.32 5.58
C HIS A 169 -0.94 21.04 6.41
N ALA A 170 -1.94 20.88 7.28
CA ALA A 170 -2.15 19.64 7.99
C ALA A 170 -3.64 19.26 7.96
N ALA A 171 -3.92 17.98 7.75
CA ALA A 171 -5.27 17.48 7.66
C ALA A 171 -5.42 16.15 8.41
N VAL A 172 -6.64 15.90 8.90
CA VAL A 172 -7.11 14.62 9.39
C VAL A 172 -7.96 13.96 8.32
N THR A 173 -7.82 12.64 8.18
CA THR A 173 -8.65 11.82 7.30
C THR A 173 -9.40 10.80 8.14
N ILE A 174 -10.70 10.65 7.88
CA ILE A 174 -11.52 9.55 8.41
C ILE A 174 -12.11 8.83 7.20
N GLY A 175 -12.04 7.51 7.22
CA GLY A 175 -12.52 6.66 6.13
C GLY A 175 -13.28 5.45 6.62
N LEU A 176 -14.05 4.86 5.72
CA LEU A 176 -14.77 3.62 5.93
C LEU A 176 -14.75 2.80 4.65
N LYS A 177 -14.16 1.63 4.70
CA LYS A 177 -14.28 0.60 3.68
C LYS A 177 -15.49 -0.25 3.99
N THR A 178 -16.36 -0.45 2.99
CA THR A 178 -17.66 -1.13 3.14
C THR A 178 -17.61 -2.55 2.59
N PRO A 179 -18.41 -3.51 3.10
CA PRO A 179 -18.40 -4.90 2.64
C PRO A 179 -19.18 -5.08 1.32
N THR A 180 -18.80 -4.35 0.28
CA THR A 180 -19.50 -4.33 -1.02
C THR A 180 -18.81 -5.14 -2.10
N GLY A 181 -17.60 -5.60 -1.84
CA GLY A 181 -16.81 -6.38 -2.77
C GLY A 181 -17.27 -7.83 -2.87
N ARG A 182 -16.81 -8.48 -3.92
CA ARG A 182 -17.13 -9.89 -4.17
C ARG A 182 -16.33 -10.80 -3.23
N THR A 183 -17.02 -11.71 -2.53
CA THR A 183 -16.44 -12.61 -1.52
C THR A 183 -16.72 -14.09 -1.79
N ASN A 184 -17.21 -14.44 -2.97
CA ASN A 184 -17.66 -15.79 -3.33
C ASN A 184 -17.04 -16.31 -4.63
N VAL A 185 -15.87 -15.83 -5.01
CA VAL A 185 -15.12 -16.36 -6.14
C VAL A 185 -14.64 -17.76 -5.78
N GLN A 186 -14.86 -18.72 -6.67
CA GLN A 186 -14.48 -20.11 -6.44
C GLN A 186 -13.13 -20.44 -7.08
N THR A 187 -12.42 -21.36 -6.45
CA THR A 187 -11.19 -21.94 -6.99
C THR A 187 -11.51 -22.89 -8.14
N SER A 188 -10.50 -23.28 -8.91
CA SER A 188 -10.61 -24.31 -9.97
C SER A 188 -10.85 -25.72 -9.42
N GLN A 189 -10.61 -25.94 -8.13
CA GLN A 189 -10.84 -27.21 -7.45
C GLN A 189 -12.25 -27.32 -6.84
N GLY A 190 -13.02 -26.23 -6.91
CA GLY A 190 -14.32 -26.10 -6.22
C GLY A 190 -14.15 -25.48 -4.83
N GLY A 191 -15.21 -24.92 -4.29
CA GLY A 191 -15.15 -24.15 -3.05
C GLY A 191 -14.66 -22.71 -3.25
N PRO A 192 -14.88 -21.84 -2.26
CA PRO A 192 -14.48 -20.44 -2.35
C PRO A 192 -12.97 -20.29 -2.15
N PHE A 193 -12.37 -19.28 -2.81
CA PHE A 193 -11.06 -18.80 -2.37
C PHE A 193 -11.12 -18.28 -0.94
N GLU A 194 -10.06 -18.41 -0.20
CA GLU A 194 -9.91 -17.77 1.11
C GLU A 194 -10.13 -16.27 1.05
N THR A 195 -10.58 -15.69 2.17
CA THR A 195 -11.00 -14.28 2.23
C THR A 195 -9.92 -13.33 1.74
N HIS A 196 -8.64 -13.57 2.05
CA HIS A 196 -7.54 -12.71 1.61
C HIS A 196 -7.25 -12.80 0.10
N HIS A 197 -7.72 -13.85 -0.58
CA HIS A 197 -7.67 -13.96 -2.03
C HIS A 197 -8.93 -13.43 -2.73
N GLN A 198 -10.02 -13.21 -2.01
CA GLN A 198 -11.25 -12.64 -2.56
C GLN A 198 -11.04 -11.18 -2.99
N PRO A 199 -11.77 -10.67 -3.99
CA PRO A 199 -11.76 -9.25 -4.34
C PRO A 199 -12.19 -8.32 -3.21
N GLY A 200 -13.15 -8.73 -2.39
CA GLY A 200 -13.65 -8.01 -1.23
C GLY A 200 -13.41 -8.76 0.08
N SER A 201 -13.37 -8.06 1.19
CA SER A 201 -13.17 -8.63 2.52
C SER A 201 -14.49 -9.07 3.18
N GLY A 202 -15.63 -8.52 2.75
CA GLY A 202 -16.91 -8.70 3.43
C GLY A 202 -16.99 -8.02 4.81
N ALA A 203 -16.03 -7.12 5.13
CA ALA A 203 -15.91 -6.47 6.43
C ALA A 203 -16.08 -4.96 6.34
N TRP A 204 -16.59 -4.34 7.39
CA TRP A 204 -16.51 -2.90 7.61
C TRP A 204 -15.13 -2.58 8.17
N SER A 205 -14.36 -1.68 7.54
CA SER A 205 -13.03 -1.33 8.02
C SER A 205 -12.92 0.19 8.17
N PRO A 206 -13.15 0.74 9.37
CA PRO A 206 -12.95 2.16 9.65
C PRO A 206 -11.47 2.49 9.64
N SER A 207 -11.14 3.71 9.22
CA SER A 207 -9.78 4.22 9.19
C SER A 207 -9.70 5.66 9.67
N ALA A 208 -8.56 6.00 10.26
CA ALA A 208 -8.23 7.37 10.66
C ALA A 208 -6.76 7.65 10.37
N GLY A 209 -6.45 8.88 9.95
CA GLY A 209 -5.10 9.25 9.58
C GLY A 209 -4.83 10.74 9.66
N LEU A 210 -3.56 11.07 9.57
CA LEU A 210 -3.04 12.44 9.54
C LEU A 210 -2.19 12.62 8.29
N SER A 211 -2.20 13.81 7.75
CA SER A 211 -1.35 14.18 6.62
C SER A 211 -0.80 15.59 6.81
N PHE A 212 0.40 15.81 6.27
CA PHE A 212 1.09 17.10 6.30
C PHE A 212 1.74 17.36 4.96
N THR A 213 1.68 18.62 4.51
CA THR A 213 2.34 19.14 3.31
C THR A 213 3.12 20.39 3.65
N ARG A 214 4.37 20.49 3.16
CA ARG A 214 5.18 21.70 3.18
C ARG A 214 5.71 22.01 1.79
N VAL A 215 5.48 23.24 1.34
CA VAL A 215 5.97 23.76 0.07
C VAL A 215 7.21 24.63 0.29
N MET A 216 8.28 24.39 -0.47
CA MET A 216 9.58 25.03 -0.35
C MET A 216 10.11 25.41 -1.74
N GLY A 217 9.66 26.54 -2.29
CA GLY A 217 10.00 26.95 -3.65
C GLY A 217 9.48 25.94 -4.68
N SER A 218 10.38 25.31 -5.42
CA SER A 218 10.03 24.23 -6.40
C SER A 218 9.89 22.86 -5.76
N PHE A 219 10.22 22.70 -4.48
CA PHE A 219 10.08 21.44 -3.75
C PHE A 219 8.76 21.42 -2.96
N SER A 220 8.22 20.23 -2.81
CA SER A 220 7.15 19.92 -1.86
C SER A 220 7.55 18.67 -1.07
N PHE A 221 7.36 18.73 0.24
CA PHE A 221 7.43 17.57 1.14
C PHE A 221 6.04 17.24 1.61
N ASP A 222 5.64 16.00 1.45
CA ASP A 222 4.35 15.48 1.85
C ASP A 222 4.55 14.23 2.70
N THR A 223 3.72 14.06 3.73
CA THR A 223 3.72 12.85 4.55
C THR A 223 2.33 12.55 5.05
N ASN A 224 2.02 11.28 5.21
CA ASN A 224 0.80 10.83 5.87
C ASN A 224 1.01 9.53 6.65
N ALA A 225 0.14 9.32 7.63
CA ALA A 225 -0.05 8.06 8.33
C ALA A 225 -1.54 7.75 8.37
N LEU A 226 -1.92 6.50 8.10
CA LEU A 226 -3.30 6.02 8.10
C LEU A 226 -3.36 4.68 8.81
N TYR A 227 -4.20 4.57 9.83
CA TYR A 227 -4.52 3.32 10.51
C TYR A 227 -5.90 2.85 10.10
N THR A 228 -6.02 1.59 9.73
CA THR A 228 -7.29 0.94 9.36
C THR A 228 -7.50 -0.24 10.27
N VAL A 229 -8.62 -0.23 10.97
CA VAL A 229 -9.05 -1.37 11.80
C VAL A 229 -9.70 -2.40 10.91
N ALA A 230 -9.18 -3.61 10.93
CA ALA A 230 -9.86 -4.75 10.32
C ALA A 230 -10.95 -5.25 11.25
N THR A 231 -12.11 -5.60 10.69
CA THR A 231 -13.15 -6.30 11.43
C THR A 231 -13.43 -7.62 10.76
N LYS A 232 -14.16 -8.48 11.46
CA LYS A 232 -14.56 -9.78 10.95
C LYS A 232 -15.44 -9.63 9.71
N GLY A 233 -15.06 -10.32 8.64
CA GLY A 233 -15.72 -10.31 7.34
C GLY A 233 -16.14 -11.69 6.87
N ALA A 234 -15.99 -11.94 5.57
CA ALA A 234 -16.34 -13.22 4.95
C ALA A 234 -15.56 -14.38 5.59
N GLN A 235 -16.15 -15.58 5.60
CA GLN A 235 -15.55 -16.81 6.12
C GLN A 235 -15.05 -16.69 7.57
N ASP A 236 -15.72 -15.86 8.38
CA ASP A 236 -15.32 -15.59 9.78
C ASP A 236 -13.87 -15.07 9.92
N THR A 237 -13.38 -14.36 8.91
CA THR A 237 -11.98 -13.90 8.80
C THR A 237 -11.84 -12.41 9.11
N ASP A 238 -10.91 -12.10 10.00
CA ASP A 238 -10.36 -10.77 10.26
C ASP A 238 -8.97 -10.72 9.60
N LEU A 239 -8.81 -9.84 8.61
CA LEU A 239 -7.58 -9.76 7.79
C LEU A 239 -6.41 -9.07 8.48
N GLY A 240 -6.56 -8.66 9.73
CA GLY A 240 -5.58 -7.90 10.51
C GLY A 240 -5.61 -6.40 10.22
N ASP A 241 -5.34 -5.61 11.26
CA ASP A 241 -5.26 -4.15 11.14
C ASP A 241 -4.14 -3.75 10.19
N ASN A 242 -4.30 -2.60 9.53
CA ASN A 242 -3.29 -2.08 8.62
C ASN A 242 -2.83 -0.67 9.05
N PHE A 243 -1.53 -0.43 9.01
CA PHE A 243 -0.92 0.87 9.23
C PHE A 243 -0.05 1.25 8.04
N GLY A 244 -0.55 2.20 7.25
CA GLY A 244 0.20 2.80 6.14
C GLY A 244 0.84 4.12 6.55
N TYR A 245 2.09 4.33 6.17
CA TYR A 245 2.77 5.61 6.33
C TYR A 245 3.61 5.93 5.10
N ASN A 246 3.61 7.19 4.70
CA ASN A 246 4.26 7.61 3.47
C ASN A 246 5.00 8.92 3.65
N PHE A 247 6.11 9.07 2.92
CA PHE A 247 6.87 10.30 2.78
C PHE A 247 7.13 10.53 1.30
N ALA A 248 6.94 11.75 0.84
CA ALA A 248 7.18 12.13 -0.54
C ALA A 248 7.98 13.42 -0.62
N LEU A 249 8.98 13.44 -1.50
CA LEU A 249 9.67 14.64 -1.94
C LEU A 249 9.39 14.82 -3.42
N SER A 250 8.85 15.98 -3.77
CA SER A 250 8.51 16.33 -5.15
C SER A 250 9.28 17.56 -5.60
N TYR A 251 9.68 17.58 -6.87
CA TYR A 251 10.34 18.72 -7.50
C TYR A 251 9.63 19.12 -8.79
N ALA A 252 9.07 20.33 -8.82
CA ALA A 252 8.38 20.89 -9.99
C ALA A 252 9.38 21.62 -10.89
N PHE A 253 9.56 21.14 -12.12
CA PHE A 253 10.51 21.75 -13.08
C PHE A 253 9.95 23.07 -13.61
N GLY A 254 10.68 24.17 -13.38
CA GLY A 254 10.40 25.48 -13.97
C GLY A 254 9.27 26.30 -13.31
N ALA A 255 8.67 25.86 -12.21
CA ALA A 255 7.67 26.63 -11.48
C ALA A 255 7.75 26.41 -9.96
N PRO A 256 7.34 27.38 -9.11
CA PRO A 256 7.17 27.15 -7.69
C PRO A 256 6.11 26.06 -7.43
N ALA A 257 6.40 25.13 -6.53
CA ALA A 257 5.52 24.01 -6.22
C ALA A 257 4.12 24.45 -5.71
N ARG A 258 4.02 25.62 -5.07
CA ARG A 258 2.74 26.17 -4.57
C ARG A 258 1.69 26.43 -5.64
N ASN A 259 2.10 26.53 -6.90
CA ASN A 259 1.19 26.68 -8.04
C ASN A 259 0.79 25.32 -8.63
N ALA A 260 1.32 24.22 -8.11
CA ALA A 260 1.16 22.88 -8.68
C ALA A 260 -0.19 22.22 -8.33
N PHE A 261 -1.01 22.84 -7.47
CA PHE A 261 -2.30 22.27 -7.08
C PHE A 261 -3.30 22.21 -8.24
N PHE A 262 -3.43 23.30 -9.01
CA PHE A 262 -4.38 23.46 -10.11
C PHE A 262 -3.84 24.30 -11.25
N SER A 263 -2.63 24.86 -11.09
CA SER A 263 -1.95 25.57 -12.14
C SER A 263 -0.92 24.66 -12.77
N ALA A 264 -1.29 23.98 -13.84
CA ALA A 264 -0.32 23.77 -14.85
C ALA A 264 0.14 25.19 -15.29
N SER A 265 1.21 25.68 -14.70
CA SER A 265 1.97 26.73 -15.32
C SER A 265 2.27 26.22 -16.72
N ASN A 266 1.90 26.95 -17.76
CA ASN A 266 2.22 26.60 -19.15
C ASN A 266 3.74 26.36 -19.34
N ASN A 267 4.54 26.60 -18.32
CA ASN A 267 6.01 26.57 -18.32
C ASN A 267 6.63 25.41 -17.52
N ALA A 268 5.85 24.58 -16.77
CA ALA A 268 6.42 23.48 -15.99
C ALA A 268 5.43 22.33 -15.80
N PRO A 269 5.15 21.53 -16.84
CA PRO A 269 4.19 20.44 -16.74
C PRO A 269 4.72 19.23 -15.98
N TRP A 270 6.03 19.13 -15.72
CA TRP A 270 6.66 17.96 -15.16
C TRP A 270 7.03 18.13 -13.68
N THR A 271 6.79 17.09 -12.90
CA THR A 271 7.22 16.98 -11.51
C THR A 271 7.92 15.64 -11.31
N ALA A 272 9.15 15.64 -10.82
CA ALA A 272 9.79 14.43 -10.32
C ALA A 272 9.31 14.18 -8.88
N VAL A 273 9.06 12.91 -8.53
CA VAL A 273 8.57 12.50 -7.22
C VAL A 273 9.41 11.32 -6.73
N LEU A 274 9.82 11.37 -5.48
CA LEU A 274 10.43 10.24 -4.78
C LEU A 274 9.63 9.97 -3.52
N GLU A 275 9.11 8.75 -3.35
CA GLU A 275 8.32 8.36 -2.20
C GLU A 275 8.95 7.20 -1.45
N LEU A 276 8.79 7.19 -0.12
CA LEU A 276 8.94 6.04 0.75
C LEU A 276 7.54 5.66 1.23
N ASN A 277 7.14 4.43 0.95
CA ASN A 277 5.82 3.92 1.29
C ASN A 277 5.97 2.71 2.20
N GLY A 278 5.59 2.87 3.47
CA GLY A 278 5.60 1.81 4.47
C GLY A 278 4.19 1.26 4.70
N GLU A 279 4.09 -0.05 4.82
CA GLU A 279 2.84 -0.78 5.04
C GLU A 279 3.09 -1.87 6.09
N TRP A 280 2.44 -1.75 7.24
CA TRP A 280 2.43 -2.78 8.28
C TRP A 280 1.02 -3.38 8.37
N GLN A 281 0.96 -4.68 8.52
CA GLN A 281 -0.28 -5.41 8.72
C GLN A 281 -0.18 -6.37 9.89
N GLY A 282 -1.24 -6.41 10.70
CA GLY A 282 -1.41 -7.37 11.78
C GLY A 282 -1.68 -8.79 11.26
N LEU A 283 -1.59 -9.76 12.17
CA LEU A 283 -1.92 -11.16 11.84
C LEU A 283 -3.41 -11.30 11.46
N GLN A 284 -3.66 -12.05 10.41
CA GLN A 284 -4.99 -12.53 10.06
C GLN A 284 -5.51 -13.48 11.15
N LYS A 285 -6.83 -13.50 11.33
CA LYS A 285 -7.52 -14.47 12.19
C LYS A 285 -8.71 -15.06 11.44
N THR A 286 -8.81 -16.36 11.40
CA THR A 286 -9.95 -17.08 10.85
C THR A 286 -10.61 -17.91 11.96
N ALA A 287 -11.91 -17.72 12.18
CA ALA A 287 -12.64 -18.30 13.31
C ALA A 287 -11.98 -18.03 14.68
N GLY A 288 -11.31 -16.86 14.81
CA GLY A 288 -10.58 -16.45 16.02
C GLY A 288 -9.17 -16.99 16.16
N LEU A 289 -8.74 -17.93 15.31
CA LEU A 289 -7.39 -18.48 15.29
C LEU A 289 -6.47 -17.60 14.44
N LYS A 290 -5.31 -17.27 14.97
CA LYS A 290 -4.28 -16.49 14.26
C LYS A 290 -3.61 -17.35 13.20
N ASP A 291 -3.43 -16.77 12.00
CA ASP A 291 -2.62 -17.35 10.96
C ASP A 291 -1.17 -16.84 11.10
N PRO A 292 -0.20 -17.70 11.48
CA PRO A 292 1.19 -17.32 11.64
C PRO A 292 1.88 -16.94 10.33
N ASN A 293 1.30 -17.35 9.18
CA ASN A 293 1.79 -17.03 7.84
C ASN A 293 1.13 -15.76 7.28
N SER A 294 0.73 -14.82 8.12
CA SER A 294 0.07 -13.58 7.70
C SER A 294 0.66 -12.35 8.38
N GLY A 295 0.38 -11.18 7.82
CA GLY A 295 0.85 -9.91 8.35
C GLY A 295 2.36 -9.69 8.20
N GLY A 296 2.83 -8.53 8.59
CA GLY A 296 4.24 -8.14 8.47
C GLY A 296 4.41 -6.69 8.07
N HIS A 297 5.60 -6.33 7.63
CA HIS A 297 5.98 -4.95 7.32
C HIS A 297 6.78 -4.87 6.02
N THR A 298 6.40 -3.93 5.16
CA THR A 298 7.11 -3.64 3.92
C THR A 298 7.35 -2.16 3.76
N ILE A 299 8.50 -1.83 3.21
CA ILE A 299 8.81 -0.46 2.79
C ILE A 299 9.25 -0.49 1.33
N PHE A 300 8.63 0.36 0.52
CA PHE A 300 9.02 0.62 -0.86
C PHE A 300 9.70 1.97 -0.99
N ILE A 301 10.73 2.03 -1.85
CA ILE A 301 11.21 3.26 -2.44
C ILE A 301 10.60 3.38 -3.84
N SER A 302 9.93 4.50 -4.11
CA SER A 302 9.08 4.66 -5.29
C SER A 302 9.41 5.96 -6.04
N PRO A 303 10.45 5.96 -6.89
CA PRO A 303 10.66 7.04 -7.84
C PRO A 303 9.51 7.11 -8.84
N GLY A 304 9.14 8.33 -9.21
CA GLY A 304 8.05 8.56 -10.14
C GLY A 304 8.08 9.91 -10.80
N VAL A 305 7.19 10.10 -11.74
CA VAL A 305 7.02 11.34 -12.50
C VAL A 305 5.55 11.65 -12.64
N ARG A 306 5.21 12.93 -12.55
CA ARG A 306 3.88 13.47 -12.85
C ARG A 306 3.97 14.45 -14.00
N TYR A 307 3.02 14.36 -14.90
CA TYR A 307 2.76 15.33 -15.95
C TYR A 307 1.42 16.02 -15.70
N SER A 308 1.40 17.33 -15.64
CA SER A 308 0.21 18.16 -15.50
C SER A 308 -0.09 18.86 -16.82
N GLY A 309 -1.10 18.36 -17.56
CA GLY A 309 -1.54 18.92 -18.83
C GLY A 309 -2.66 19.91 -18.61
N HIS A 310 -2.47 21.16 -18.98
CA HIS A 310 -3.43 22.22 -18.73
C HIS A 310 -3.96 22.29 -17.27
N LYS A 311 -4.94 23.16 -17.00
CA LYS A 311 -5.44 23.43 -15.64
C LYS A 311 -6.30 22.29 -15.04
N HIS A 312 -6.62 21.26 -15.79
CA HIS A 312 -7.73 20.37 -15.46
C HIS A 312 -7.37 18.90 -15.33
N TRP A 313 -6.18 18.46 -15.73
CA TRP A 313 -5.83 17.06 -15.61
C TRP A 313 -4.34 16.83 -15.33
N ASN A 314 -4.06 15.73 -14.71
CA ASN A 314 -2.70 15.23 -14.55
C ASN A 314 -2.63 13.71 -14.69
N THR A 315 -1.48 13.22 -15.07
CA THR A 315 -1.15 11.79 -15.01
C THR A 315 0.17 11.59 -14.30
N ALA A 316 0.32 10.47 -13.61
CA ALA A 316 1.53 10.16 -12.88
C ALA A 316 1.83 8.66 -12.95
N LEU A 317 3.11 8.34 -12.92
CA LEU A 317 3.62 6.98 -12.91
C LEU A 317 4.74 6.88 -11.86
N SER A 318 4.70 5.84 -11.03
CA SER A 318 5.81 5.46 -10.14
C SER A 318 6.11 3.97 -10.22
N ILE A 319 7.37 3.61 -9.93
CA ILE A 319 7.82 2.23 -9.82
C ILE A 319 8.40 2.06 -8.43
N GLY A 320 7.79 1.21 -7.61
CA GLY A 320 8.20 0.92 -6.25
C GLY A 320 9.05 -0.34 -6.18
N ALA A 321 10.25 -0.23 -5.63
CA ALA A 321 11.09 -1.37 -5.27
C ALA A 321 11.02 -1.58 -3.75
N PRO A 322 10.75 -2.80 -3.27
CA PRO A 322 10.75 -3.07 -1.84
C PRO A 322 12.18 -3.06 -1.29
N ILE A 323 12.41 -2.23 -0.27
CA ILE A 323 13.70 -2.11 0.42
C ILE A 323 13.69 -2.75 1.82
N LEU A 324 12.50 -3.02 2.34
CA LEU A 324 12.28 -3.83 3.55
C LEU A 324 11.15 -4.81 3.27
N LYS A 325 11.34 -6.07 3.66
CA LYS A 325 10.37 -7.16 3.61
C LYS A 325 10.53 -7.95 4.90
N ASP A 326 9.74 -7.62 5.91
CA ASP A 326 9.75 -8.27 7.23
C ASP A 326 8.35 -8.81 7.51
N PHE A 327 8.20 -10.12 7.37
CA PHE A 327 6.91 -10.78 7.39
C PHE A 327 6.90 -11.95 8.36
N ASN A 328 5.73 -12.32 8.84
CA ASN A 328 5.56 -13.49 9.69
C ASN A 328 5.42 -14.75 8.82
N GLY A 329 6.08 -15.82 9.18
CA GLY A 329 5.96 -17.11 8.51
C GLY A 329 6.27 -17.07 7.02
N TYR A 330 5.60 -17.93 6.25
CA TYR A 330 5.77 -18.00 4.81
C TYR A 330 4.68 -17.20 4.09
N GLN A 331 5.08 -16.30 3.21
CA GLN A 331 4.22 -15.47 2.37
C GLN A 331 4.97 -15.09 1.08
N THR A 332 4.34 -14.92 -0.15
CA THR A 332 5.03 -14.56 -1.40
C THR A 332 5.48 -13.09 -1.38
N PRO A 333 6.78 -12.76 -1.38
CA PRO A 333 7.23 -11.38 -1.26
C PRO A 333 6.97 -10.58 -2.55
N PRO A 334 6.76 -9.24 -2.46
CA PRO A 334 6.70 -8.41 -3.65
C PRO A 334 8.08 -8.31 -4.29
N ASP A 335 8.06 -8.30 -5.61
CA ASP A 335 9.22 -8.04 -6.44
C ASP A 335 9.29 -6.55 -6.78
N TYR A 336 8.23 -5.99 -7.34
CA TYR A 336 8.07 -4.57 -7.58
C TYR A 336 6.58 -4.18 -7.65
N ARG A 337 6.34 -2.86 -7.57
CA ARG A 337 5.01 -2.25 -7.71
C ARG A 337 5.05 -1.13 -8.74
N ILE A 338 4.05 -1.06 -9.62
CA ILE A 338 3.84 0.06 -10.53
C ILE A 338 2.53 0.72 -10.14
N THR A 339 2.56 2.04 -9.96
CA THR A 339 1.36 2.84 -9.72
C THR A 339 1.20 3.86 -10.84
N TRP A 340 0.10 3.78 -11.56
CA TRP A 340 -0.31 4.76 -12.55
C TRP A 340 -1.58 5.46 -12.10
N ARG A 341 -1.65 6.76 -12.37
CA ARG A 341 -2.79 7.60 -12.00
C ARG A 341 -3.11 8.58 -13.12
N PHE A 342 -4.41 8.78 -13.37
CA PHE A 342 -4.95 9.83 -14.21
C PHE A 342 -6.09 10.53 -13.47
N VAL A 343 -6.04 11.86 -13.41
CA VAL A 343 -6.98 12.70 -12.63
C VAL A 343 -7.45 13.86 -13.47
N VAL A 344 -8.75 14.15 -13.44
CA VAL A 344 -9.37 15.34 -13.99
C VAL A 344 -10.03 16.12 -12.85
N ALA A 345 -9.86 17.44 -12.83
CA ALA A 345 -10.51 18.34 -11.87
C ALA A 345 -11.32 19.42 -12.61
N PHE A 346 -12.50 19.76 -12.12
CA PHE A 346 -13.43 20.73 -12.74
C PHE A 346 -14.36 21.35 -11.70
#